data_373be8f163da290102ec757e3e02dc17
#
_entry.id   373be8f163da290102ec757e3e02dc17
#
_cell.length_a   1.000
_cell.length_b   1.000
_cell.length_c   1.000
_cell.angle_alpha   90.00
_cell.angle_beta   90.00
_cell.angle_gamma   90.00
#
_symmetry.space_group_name_H-M   'P 1'
#
loop_
_entity.id
_entity.type
_entity.pdbx_description
1 polymer ?
#
loop_
_entity_poly.entity_id
_entity_poly.type
_entity_poly.pdbx_seq_one_letter_code
_entity_poly.pdbx_strand_id
1 'polypeptide(L)'
;MAKIVTMGEIMLRLSTPNNEKFIQADEFDINYGGGEANVAVSLANYGHEADFVSALPKNPIGDAAIATLRKYNVGTKHISRSGERVGIYFLETGSAMRASNVVYDRAHSSISTAKVEEFDFDEIFKDADWFHFTGITPAVSDSAA
;
A
#
# COMPACT_ATOMS: atom_id res chain seq x y z
N MET A 1 20.78 -13.83 -0.08
CA MET A 1 19.80 -12.78 0.22
C MET A 1 19.53 -12.11 -1.11
N ALA A 2 18.29 -12.05 -1.54
CA ALA A 2 17.92 -11.43 -2.82
C ALA A 2 17.44 -10.00 -2.58
N LYS A 3 17.65 -9.10 -3.55
CA LYS A 3 17.09 -7.76 -3.60
C LYS A 3 15.81 -7.79 -4.44
N ILE A 4 14.69 -7.51 -3.81
CA ILE A 4 13.37 -7.62 -4.41
C ILE A 4 12.69 -6.26 -4.39
N VAL A 5 12.23 -5.83 -5.56
CA VAL A 5 11.45 -4.61 -5.72
C VAL A 5 9.99 -4.98 -5.87
N THR A 6 9.11 -4.38 -5.08
CA THR A 6 7.66 -4.50 -5.25
C THR A 6 7.07 -3.14 -5.56
N MET A 7 6.09 -3.06 -6.45
CA MET A 7 5.44 -1.81 -6.84
C MET A 7 3.92 -1.93 -6.78
N GLY A 8 3.29 -1.01 -6.08
CA GLY A 8 1.84 -1.00 -5.96
C GLY A 8 1.31 0.08 -5.02
N GLU A 9 0.06 -0.07 -4.60
CA GLU A 9 -0.59 0.85 -3.69
C GLU A 9 -0.55 0.33 -2.25
N ILE A 10 -0.16 1.21 -1.32
CA ILE A 10 -0.44 1.03 0.10
C ILE A 10 -1.60 1.92 0.49
N MET A 11 -2.63 1.34 1.10
CA MET A 11 -3.85 2.03 1.50
C MET A 11 -3.99 2.11 3.01
N LEU A 12 -4.71 3.13 3.47
CA LEU A 12 -5.22 3.20 4.82
C LEU A 12 -6.44 2.29 4.94
N ARG A 13 -6.35 1.26 5.77
CA ARG A 13 -7.46 0.39 6.14
C ARG A 13 -8.10 0.85 7.43
N LEU A 14 -9.38 1.10 7.38
CA LEU A 14 -10.23 1.42 8.52
C LEU A 14 -11.19 0.25 8.78
N SER A 15 -10.91 -0.55 9.79
CA SER A 15 -11.70 -1.74 10.09
C SER A 15 -12.54 -1.57 11.36
N THR A 16 -13.77 -2.09 11.34
CA THR A 16 -14.60 -2.09 12.53
C THR A 16 -14.02 -3.02 13.60
N PRO A 17 -14.00 -2.62 14.88
CA PRO A 17 -13.55 -3.49 15.96
C PRO A 17 -14.59 -4.58 16.25
N ASN A 18 -14.21 -5.58 17.01
CA ASN A 18 -15.09 -6.60 17.60
C ASN A 18 -16.10 -7.27 16.64
N ASN A 19 -15.80 -7.35 15.36
CA ASN A 19 -16.72 -7.85 14.31
C ASN A 19 -18.04 -7.07 14.21
N GLU A 20 -18.03 -5.81 14.58
CA GLU A 20 -19.17 -4.92 14.47
C GLU A 20 -19.47 -4.58 13.00
N LYS A 21 -20.73 -4.28 12.71
CA LYS A 21 -21.11 -3.67 11.43
C LYS A 21 -20.78 -2.19 11.42
N PHE A 22 -20.62 -1.60 10.25
CA PHE A 22 -20.43 -0.14 10.12
C PHE A 22 -21.49 0.67 10.87
N ILE A 23 -22.75 0.23 10.84
CA ILE A 23 -23.85 0.91 11.53
C ILE A 23 -23.76 0.83 13.07
N GLN A 24 -22.92 -0.05 13.60
CA GLN A 24 -22.79 -0.28 15.04
C GLN A 24 -21.49 0.34 15.60
N ALA A 25 -20.48 0.49 14.75
CA ALA A 25 -19.14 0.91 15.16
C ALA A 25 -19.07 2.42 15.39
N ASP A 26 -18.52 2.82 16.54
CA ASP A 26 -18.25 4.21 16.89
C ASP A 26 -16.78 4.60 16.64
N GLU A 27 -15.91 3.62 16.29
CA GLU A 27 -14.50 3.79 16.04
C GLU A 27 -13.98 2.83 14.97
N PHE A 28 -12.79 3.06 14.47
CA PHE A 28 -12.10 2.17 13.55
C PHE A 28 -10.68 1.84 14.03
N ASP A 29 -10.28 0.59 13.84
CA ASP A 29 -8.88 0.18 13.89
C ASP A 29 -8.16 0.68 12.65
N ILE A 30 -7.00 1.31 12.83
CA ILE A 30 -6.18 1.87 11.76
C ILE A 30 -5.06 0.92 11.41
N ASN A 31 -5.00 0.53 10.14
CA ASN A 31 -3.91 -0.26 9.58
C ASN A 31 -3.54 0.26 8.19
N TYR A 32 -2.30 -0.02 7.77
CA TYR A 32 -1.86 0.23 6.40
C TYR A 32 -1.53 -1.08 5.73
N GLY A 33 -1.96 -1.24 4.48
CA GLY A 33 -1.69 -2.46 3.72
C GLY A 33 -2.06 -2.31 2.25
N GLY A 34 -1.59 -3.26 1.49
CA GLY A 34 -1.83 -3.40 0.05
C GLY A 34 -1.17 -4.68 -0.42
N GLY A 35 -1.59 -5.23 -1.54
CA GLY A 35 -1.09 -6.52 -2.01
C GLY A 35 0.44 -6.56 -2.07
N GLU A 36 1.02 -5.64 -2.81
CA GLU A 36 2.46 -5.58 -3.05
C GLU A 36 3.24 -5.10 -1.80
N ALA A 37 2.64 -4.21 -0.99
CA ALA A 37 3.20 -3.78 0.29
C ALA A 37 3.28 -4.96 1.28
N ASN A 38 2.24 -5.80 1.33
CA ASN A 38 2.22 -7.00 2.17
C ASN A 38 3.27 -8.02 1.72
N VAL A 39 3.48 -8.17 0.42
CA VAL A 39 4.56 -9.02 -0.14
C VAL A 39 5.92 -8.47 0.27
N ALA A 40 6.17 -7.16 0.18
CA ALA A 40 7.41 -6.54 0.62
C ALA A 40 7.69 -6.82 2.11
N VAL A 41 6.68 -6.65 2.97
CA VAL A 41 6.79 -6.95 4.41
C VAL A 41 7.11 -8.43 4.64
N SER A 42 6.46 -9.35 3.94
CA SER A 42 6.72 -10.79 4.06
C SER A 42 8.16 -11.12 3.65
N LEU A 43 8.62 -10.58 2.53
CA LEU A 43 9.98 -10.81 2.04
C LEU A 43 11.05 -10.25 2.98
N ALA A 44 10.83 -9.06 3.54
CA ALA A 44 11.72 -8.49 4.55
C ALA A 44 11.78 -9.38 5.81
N ASN A 45 10.65 -9.92 6.26
CA ASN A 45 10.60 -10.86 7.39
C ASN A 45 11.29 -12.20 7.09
N TYR A 46 11.37 -12.61 5.84
CA TYR A 46 12.14 -13.79 5.41
C TYR A 46 13.65 -13.52 5.23
N GLY A 47 14.09 -12.31 5.51
CA GLY A 47 15.50 -11.93 5.45
C GLY A 47 15.99 -11.49 4.07
N HIS A 48 15.08 -11.16 3.17
CA HIS A 48 15.43 -10.53 1.88
C HIS A 48 15.52 -9.01 2.02
N GLU A 49 16.24 -8.36 1.11
CA GLU A 49 16.19 -6.92 0.91
C GLU A 49 14.96 -6.59 0.06
N ALA A 50 13.95 -5.97 0.66
CA ALA A 50 12.70 -5.62 -0.02
C ALA A 50 12.53 -4.11 -0.08
N ASP A 51 12.47 -3.56 -1.30
CA ASP A 51 12.14 -2.16 -1.56
C ASP A 51 10.70 -2.06 -2.08
N PHE A 52 9.93 -1.10 -1.55
CA PHE A 52 8.57 -0.81 -2.01
C PHE A 52 8.53 0.49 -2.80
N VAL A 53 8.00 0.43 -4.01
CA VAL A 53 7.82 1.55 -4.94
C VAL A 53 6.35 1.95 -4.96
N SER A 54 6.07 3.22 -4.73
CA SER A 54 4.71 3.76 -4.73
C SER A 54 4.74 5.29 -4.81
N ALA A 55 3.56 5.91 -4.78
CA ALA A 55 3.42 7.34 -4.57
C ALA A 55 2.51 7.62 -3.37
N LEU A 56 2.92 8.52 -2.49
CA LEU A 56 2.20 8.91 -1.28
C LEU A 56 2.23 10.43 -1.09
N PRO A 57 1.17 11.04 -0.56
CA PRO A 57 1.11 12.48 -0.39
C PRO A 57 2.09 12.99 0.68
N LYS A 58 2.46 14.26 0.56
CA LYS A 58 3.28 14.98 1.56
C LYS A 58 2.42 15.46 2.73
N ASN A 59 1.86 14.51 3.49
CA ASN A 59 1.06 14.81 4.67
C ASN A 59 1.25 13.74 5.76
N PRO A 60 0.77 13.96 6.98
CA PRO A 60 0.95 13.01 8.09
C PRO A 60 0.39 11.60 7.83
N ILE A 61 -0.64 11.44 7.00
CA ILE A 61 -1.20 10.12 6.65
C ILE A 61 -0.21 9.36 5.74
N GLY A 62 0.36 10.03 4.74
CA GLY A 62 1.42 9.46 3.92
C GLY A 62 2.68 9.11 4.73
N ASP A 63 3.03 9.95 5.71
CA ASP A 63 4.15 9.70 6.62
C ASP A 63 3.92 8.46 7.48
N ALA A 64 2.69 8.26 7.97
CA ALA A 64 2.32 7.09 8.76
C ALA A 64 2.36 5.79 7.93
N ALA A 65 1.97 5.84 6.66
CA ALA A 65 2.12 4.71 5.74
C ALA A 65 3.59 4.31 5.56
N ILE A 66 4.48 5.30 5.34
CA ILE A 66 5.93 5.07 5.23
C ILE A 66 6.50 4.51 6.54
N ALA A 67 6.10 5.07 7.69
CA ALA A 67 6.55 4.60 8.99
C ALA A 67 6.14 3.13 9.24
N THR A 68 4.96 2.74 8.78
CA THR A 68 4.49 1.35 8.88
C THR A 68 5.39 0.40 8.08
N LEU A 69 5.77 0.75 6.86
CA LEU A 69 6.68 -0.06 6.05
C LEU A 69 8.07 -0.18 6.70
N ARG A 70 8.62 0.95 7.19
CA ARG A 70 9.92 1.00 7.87
C ARG A 70 9.94 0.17 9.14
N LYS A 71 8.84 0.08 9.87
CA LYS A 71 8.70 -0.77 11.06
C LYS A 71 9.02 -2.24 10.77
N TYR A 72 8.77 -2.68 9.53
CA TYR A 72 9.04 -4.04 9.06
C TYR A 72 10.30 -4.15 8.20
N ASN A 73 11.19 -3.16 8.25
CA ASN A 73 12.45 -3.11 7.50
C ASN A 73 12.26 -3.12 5.97
N VAL A 74 11.13 -2.65 5.47
CA VAL A 74 10.93 -2.44 4.03
C VAL A 74 11.59 -1.12 3.61
N GLY A 75 12.38 -1.16 2.55
CA GLY A 75 12.99 0.02 1.95
C GLY A 75 11.92 0.94 1.33
N THR A 76 12.02 2.24 1.61
CA THR A 76 11.02 3.25 1.20
C THR A 76 11.62 4.40 0.40
N LYS A 77 12.88 4.27 -0.03
CA LYS A 77 13.60 5.33 -0.74
C LYS A 77 13.00 5.67 -2.11
N HIS A 78 12.28 4.72 -2.70
CA HIS A 78 11.66 4.86 -4.03
C HIS A 78 10.17 5.19 -3.98
N ILE A 79 9.68 5.66 -2.83
CA ILE A 79 8.31 6.17 -2.72
C ILE A 79 8.31 7.64 -3.13
N SER A 80 7.63 7.96 -4.25
CA SER A 80 7.40 9.34 -4.67
C SER A 80 6.51 10.05 -3.64
N ARG A 81 6.84 11.29 -3.32
CA ARG A 81 6.05 12.13 -2.41
C ARG A 81 5.24 13.13 -3.22
N SER A 82 4.16 12.63 -3.83
CA SER A 82 3.30 13.37 -4.78
C SER A 82 1.83 13.02 -4.56
N GLY A 83 0.95 13.72 -5.30
CA GLY A 83 -0.49 13.53 -5.18
C GLY A 83 -1.06 14.13 -3.89
N GLU A 84 -2.36 13.95 -3.68
CA GLU A 84 -3.10 14.64 -2.62
C GLU A 84 -3.57 13.71 -1.50
N ARG A 85 -3.76 12.41 -1.78
CA ARG A 85 -4.38 11.50 -0.82
C ARG A 85 -3.83 10.08 -0.86
N VAL A 86 -3.88 9.42 0.29
CA VAL A 86 -3.74 7.96 0.41
C VAL A 86 -5.09 7.34 0.05
N GLY A 87 -5.10 6.27 -0.72
CA GLY A 87 -6.31 5.47 -0.93
C GLY A 87 -6.78 4.85 0.38
N ILE A 88 -8.09 4.80 0.57
CA ILE A 88 -8.72 4.25 1.79
C ILE A 88 -9.60 3.07 1.40
N TYR A 89 -9.66 2.07 2.26
CA TYR A 89 -10.75 1.12 2.25
C TYR A 89 -11.28 0.85 3.66
N PHE A 90 -12.59 0.74 3.73
CA PHE A 90 -13.30 0.42 4.95
C PHE A 90 -13.58 -1.08 4.97
N LEU A 91 -13.32 -1.72 6.09
CA LEU A 91 -13.53 -3.14 6.27
C LEU A 91 -14.51 -3.37 7.44
N GLU A 92 -15.67 -3.91 7.11
CA GLU A 92 -16.56 -4.50 8.08
C GLU A 92 -16.14 -5.96 8.28
N THR A 93 -15.58 -6.26 9.43
CA THR A 93 -15.05 -7.60 9.70
C THR A 93 -16.21 -8.61 9.84
N GLY A 94 -16.12 -9.68 9.08
CA GLY A 94 -17.10 -10.77 9.14
C GLY A 94 -17.06 -11.55 10.45
N SER A 95 -18.13 -12.25 10.77
CA SER A 95 -18.24 -13.10 11.94
C SER A 95 -19.09 -14.32 11.63
N ALA A 96 -18.60 -15.51 11.98
CA ALA A 96 -19.26 -16.78 11.71
C ALA A 96 -19.68 -16.92 10.22
N MET A 97 -20.97 -17.01 9.93
CA MET A 97 -21.47 -17.13 8.57
C MET A 97 -21.65 -15.78 7.84
N ARG A 98 -21.44 -14.66 8.53
CA ARG A 98 -21.47 -13.34 7.89
C ARG A 98 -20.14 -13.04 7.26
N ALA A 99 -20.13 -12.87 5.95
CA ALA A 99 -18.92 -12.46 5.21
C ALA A 99 -18.47 -11.05 5.63
N SER A 100 -17.16 -10.78 5.45
CA SER A 100 -16.63 -9.42 5.52
C SER A 100 -17.17 -8.56 4.37
N ASN A 101 -17.34 -7.27 4.63
CA ASN A 101 -17.74 -6.29 3.62
C ASN A 101 -16.67 -5.22 3.47
N VAL A 102 -16.32 -4.90 2.23
CA VAL A 102 -15.27 -3.93 1.92
C VAL A 102 -15.85 -2.80 1.08
N VAL A 103 -15.56 -1.57 1.48
CA VAL A 103 -15.91 -0.36 0.73
C VAL A 103 -14.63 0.38 0.38
N TYR A 104 -14.37 0.56 -0.92
CA TYR A 104 -13.20 1.28 -1.39
C TYR A 104 -13.48 2.77 -1.60
N ASP A 105 -12.56 3.60 -1.10
CA ASP A 105 -12.46 5.03 -1.37
C ASP A 105 -11.02 5.35 -1.80
N ARG A 106 -10.68 4.97 -3.03
CA ARG A 106 -9.32 5.06 -3.57
C ARG A 106 -9.17 5.86 -4.85
N ALA A 107 -10.25 6.44 -5.36
CA ALA A 107 -10.18 7.28 -6.55
C ALA A 107 -9.23 8.47 -6.32
N HIS A 108 -8.42 8.78 -7.33
CA HIS A 108 -7.43 9.87 -7.27
C HIS A 108 -6.41 9.75 -6.12
N SER A 109 -6.13 8.52 -5.67
CA SER A 109 -5.02 8.27 -4.76
C SER A 109 -3.69 8.67 -5.41
N SER A 110 -2.67 8.95 -4.60
CA SER A 110 -1.39 9.43 -5.11
C SER A 110 -0.79 8.52 -6.18
N ILE A 111 -0.83 7.20 -5.99
CA ILE A 111 -0.31 6.26 -7.01
C ILE A 111 -1.16 6.27 -8.28
N SER A 112 -2.47 6.46 -8.19
CA SER A 112 -3.36 6.50 -9.36
C SER A 112 -3.20 7.76 -10.21
N THR A 113 -2.58 8.80 -9.68
CA THR A 113 -2.30 10.07 -10.37
C THR A 113 -0.81 10.31 -10.62
N ALA A 114 0.04 9.40 -10.15
CA ALA A 114 1.48 9.48 -10.33
C ALA A 114 1.87 9.37 -11.81
N LYS A 115 2.96 10.01 -12.18
CA LYS A 115 3.50 9.99 -13.54
C LYS A 115 4.78 9.17 -13.58
N VAL A 116 5.06 8.60 -14.73
CA VAL A 116 6.25 7.76 -14.93
C VAL A 116 7.55 8.52 -14.62
N GLU A 117 7.58 9.82 -14.88
CA GLU A 117 8.73 10.69 -14.65
C GLU A 117 9.06 10.89 -13.16
N GLU A 118 8.15 10.50 -12.26
CA GLU A 118 8.39 10.56 -10.82
C GLU A 118 9.26 9.41 -10.32
N PHE A 119 9.52 8.39 -11.16
CA PHE A 119 10.25 7.18 -10.80
C PHE A 119 11.51 7.04 -11.65
N ASP A 120 12.66 6.96 -10.99
CA ASP A 120 13.92 6.59 -11.63
C ASP A 120 14.05 5.08 -11.70
N PHE A 121 13.50 4.47 -12.75
CA PHE A 121 13.49 3.02 -12.91
C PHE A 121 14.90 2.42 -13.07
N ASP A 122 15.84 3.16 -13.61
CA ASP A 122 17.24 2.71 -13.72
C ASP A 122 17.86 2.53 -12.32
N GLU A 123 17.61 3.48 -11.41
CA GLU A 123 18.07 3.37 -10.02
C GLU A 123 17.23 2.36 -9.22
N ILE A 124 15.91 2.31 -9.44
CA ILE A 124 15.01 1.37 -8.76
C ILE A 124 15.41 -0.08 -9.02
N PHE A 125 15.68 -0.42 -10.27
CA PHE A 125 16.01 -1.80 -10.67
C PHE A 125 17.50 -2.13 -10.64
N LYS A 126 18.33 -1.16 -10.29
CA LYS A 126 19.75 -1.39 -10.14
C LYS A 126 20.01 -2.48 -9.10
N ASP A 127 20.67 -3.54 -9.54
CA ASP A 127 21.00 -4.71 -8.72
C ASP A 127 19.78 -5.47 -8.16
N ALA A 128 18.58 -5.27 -8.74
CA ALA A 128 17.39 -6.01 -8.35
C ALA A 128 17.42 -7.44 -8.95
N ASP A 129 17.19 -8.43 -8.11
CA ASP A 129 17.07 -9.84 -8.53
C ASP A 129 15.66 -10.18 -8.98
N TRP A 130 14.65 -9.47 -8.44
CA TRP A 130 13.24 -9.75 -8.72
C TRP A 130 12.38 -8.50 -8.64
N PHE A 131 11.40 -8.42 -9.56
CA PHE A 131 10.35 -7.41 -9.55
C PHE A 131 8.98 -8.04 -9.39
N HIS A 132 8.18 -7.55 -8.44
CA HIS A 132 6.83 -8.01 -8.18
C HIS A 132 5.81 -6.88 -8.28
N PHE A 133 4.78 -7.09 -9.07
CA PHE A 133 3.59 -6.24 -9.14
C PHE A 133 2.36 -7.11 -9.39
N THR A 134 1.16 -6.57 -9.22
CA THR A 134 -0.09 -7.21 -9.57
C THR A 134 -0.85 -6.41 -10.62
N GLY A 135 -1.85 -7.01 -11.24
CA GLY A 135 -2.71 -6.31 -12.20
C GLY A 135 -3.63 -5.24 -11.57
N ILE A 136 -3.65 -5.12 -10.24
CA ILE A 136 -4.51 -4.15 -9.54
C ILE A 136 -4.02 -2.72 -9.79
N THR A 137 -2.74 -2.44 -9.57
CA THR A 137 -2.19 -1.08 -9.71
C THR A 137 -2.34 -0.55 -11.13
N PRO A 138 -1.97 -1.26 -12.21
CA PRO A 138 -2.24 -0.82 -13.57
C PRO A 138 -3.73 -0.60 -13.89
N ALA A 139 -4.62 -1.29 -13.17
CA ALA A 139 -6.07 -1.19 -13.40
C ALA A 139 -6.73 0.00 -12.68
N VAL A 140 -6.03 0.73 -11.81
CA VAL A 140 -6.63 1.86 -11.07
C VAL A 140 -6.73 3.13 -11.89
N SER A 141 -5.88 3.30 -12.90
CA SER A 141 -5.90 4.45 -13.82
C SER A 141 -5.01 4.22 -15.04
N ASP A 142 -5.25 4.99 -16.10
CA ASP A 142 -4.37 5.01 -17.28
C ASP A 142 -2.95 5.50 -16.95
N SER A 143 -2.81 6.37 -15.97
CA SER A 143 -1.51 6.88 -15.51
C SER A 143 -0.70 5.83 -14.76
N ALA A 144 -1.35 4.86 -14.11
CA ALA A 144 -0.70 3.79 -13.37
C ALA A 144 -0.41 2.55 -14.23
N ALA A 145 -0.97 2.50 -15.45
CA ALA A 145 -0.76 1.42 -16.42
C ALA A 145 0.53 1.60 -17.21
#